data_27f231f0e049d612ca085e8e5dbb6ee8
#
_entry.id   27f231f0e049d612ca085e8e5dbb6ee8
#
_cell.length_a   1.000
_cell.length_b   1.000
_cell.length_c   1.000
_cell.angle_alpha   90.00
_cell.angle_beta   90.00
_cell.angle_gamma   90.00
#
_symmetry.space_group_name_H-M   'P 1'
#
loop_
_entity.id
_entity.type
_entity.pdbx_description
1 polymer ?
#
loop_
_entity_poly.entity_id
_entity_poly.type
_entity_poly.pdbx_seq_one_letter_code
_entity_poly.pdbx_strand_id
1 'polypeptide(L)'
;MSDRPKAIDIMYYVATPEFIAKWTDAKKGELICRMERAIGSLPQFESIPTMLTKMDEAGVEKVFITQTKMWSYWNKWMYMDTQLEEVLQYTEKYPDRFVGLAGYNPFRIKESLAEIERAVTKHGFKGVYVHIYGFDIPLHDKKMYPLYAKCVELDVPVSVQAGHVLESMPSEHGRPIYLDYIAADFPALRLLGAHTGWPWVEELISVCYKWDNVWFGVDAWMPKYLKPEIINYINSRMGMDRAVWGTNGLPWKESLDQVDGLGLRPEARQKLIRDNARELFKL
;
A
#
# COMPACT_ATOMS: atom_id res chain seq x y z
N MET A 1 14.18 5.61 26.31
CA MET A 1 13.78 5.24 24.94
C MET A 1 12.91 4.02 25.06
N SER A 2 11.66 4.04 24.60
CA SER A 2 10.74 2.93 24.80
C SER A 2 11.24 1.70 24.03
N ASP A 3 11.18 0.55 24.70
CA ASP A 3 11.50 -0.78 24.15
C ASP A 3 10.40 -1.28 23.16
N ARG A 4 9.83 -0.35 22.38
CA ARG A 4 8.85 -0.67 21.35
C ARG A 4 9.58 -1.32 20.18
N PRO A 5 9.10 -2.47 19.65
CA PRO A 5 9.61 -3.01 18.41
C PRO A 5 9.48 -1.95 17.31
N LYS A 6 10.54 -1.77 16.54
CA LYS A 6 10.57 -0.78 15.47
C LYS A 6 9.56 -1.16 14.39
N ALA A 7 8.60 -0.28 14.11
CA ALA A 7 7.52 -0.53 13.14
C ALA A 7 8.03 -0.41 11.69
N ILE A 8 7.32 -1.08 10.77
CA ILE A 8 7.53 -0.98 9.32
C ILE A 8 6.24 -0.48 8.69
N ASP A 9 6.28 0.70 8.08
CA ASP A 9 5.15 1.25 7.33
C ASP A 9 5.19 0.74 5.89
N ILE A 10 4.21 -0.07 5.51
CA ILE A 10 4.15 -0.70 4.18
C ILE A 10 3.65 0.21 3.06
N MET A 11 3.25 1.44 3.37
CA MET A 11 2.62 2.30 2.38
C MET A 11 2.86 3.78 2.63
N TYR A 12 3.63 4.39 1.75
CA TYR A 12 3.82 5.83 1.65
C TYR A 12 4.07 6.23 0.20
N TYR A 13 4.03 7.51 -0.10
CA TYR A 13 4.22 8.06 -1.44
C TYR A 13 5.44 8.99 -1.50
N VAL A 14 5.85 9.32 -2.72
CA VAL A 14 6.87 10.35 -2.96
C VAL A 14 6.29 11.72 -2.56
N ALA A 15 6.77 12.31 -1.47
CA ALA A 15 6.24 13.55 -0.91
C ALA A 15 6.99 14.80 -1.42
N THR A 16 7.31 14.86 -2.74
CA THR A 16 7.93 16.05 -3.33
C THR A 16 6.90 17.16 -3.59
N PRO A 17 7.33 18.44 -3.67
CA PRO A 17 6.43 19.54 -4.01
C PRO A 17 5.66 19.30 -5.31
N GLU A 18 6.33 18.75 -6.33
CA GLU A 18 5.75 18.48 -7.65
C GLU A 18 4.69 17.40 -7.58
N PHE A 19 4.94 16.32 -6.82
CA PHE A 19 3.97 15.25 -6.59
C PHE A 19 2.74 15.79 -5.87
N ILE A 20 2.95 16.50 -4.76
CA ILE A 20 1.85 17.07 -3.97
C ILE A 20 1.04 18.08 -4.80
N ALA A 21 1.71 18.95 -5.56
CA ALA A 21 1.02 19.93 -6.43
C ALA A 21 0.15 19.25 -7.50
N LYS A 22 0.64 18.16 -8.11
CA LYS A 22 -0.17 17.38 -9.08
C LYS A 22 -1.37 16.73 -8.40
N TRP A 23 -1.14 16.17 -7.23
CA TRP A 23 -2.16 15.43 -6.49
C TRP A 23 -3.26 16.35 -5.95
N THR A 24 -2.91 17.57 -5.54
CA THR A 24 -3.84 18.55 -4.97
C THR A 24 -4.39 19.57 -5.99
N ASP A 25 -4.05 19.45 -7.27
CA ASP A 25 -4.56 20.35 -8.32
C ASP A 25 -6.06 20.13 -8.58
N ALA A 26 -6.88 20.97 -7.99
CA ALA A 26 -8.34 20.94 -8.14
C ALA A 26 -8.83 21.11 -9.59
N LYS A 27 -8.01 21.63 -10.51
CA LYS A 27 -8.39 21.84 -11.94
C LYS A 27 -8.19 20.56 -12.76
N LYS A 28 -7.25 19.72 -12.34
CA LYS A 28 -7.01 18.40 -12.94
C LYS A 28 -7.76 17.31 -12.17
N GLY A 29 -8.43 17.68 -11.14
CA GLY A 29 -8.92 17.10 -9.95
C GLY A 29 -9.86 15.95 -10.08
N GLU A 30 -9.36 14.77 -10.16
CA GLU A 30 -10.06 13.59 -9.67
C GLU A 30 -9.96 13.48 -8.17
N LEU A 31 -9.15 14.35 -7.59
CA LEU A 31 -8.94 14.48 -6.19
C LEU A 31 -9.58 15.76 -5.67
N ILE A 32 -10.36 15.78 -4.65
CA ILE A 32 -9.89 15.79 -3.31
C ILE A 32 -10.41 16.98 -2.53
N CYS A 33 -11.33 17.72 -3.03
CA CYS A 33 -12.11 18.58 -2.13
C CYS A 33 -12.75 17.77 -0.96
N ARG A 34 -12.64 16.43 -1.01
CA ARG A 34 -13.13 15.52 0.03
C ARG A 34 -12.05 14.97 0.94
N MET A 35 -10.78 14.94 0.52
CA MET A 35 -9.67 14.42 1.34
C MET A 35 -9.49 15.29 2.59
N GLU A 36 -9.55 16.60 2.45
CA GLU A 36 -9.52 17.52 3.59
C GLU A 36 -10.65 17.24 4.58
N ARG A 37 -11.86 16.89 4.09
CA ARG A 37 -12.97 16.48 4.95
C ARG A 37 -12.76 15.12 5.61
N ALA A 38 -12.13 14.19 4.92
CA ALA A 38 -11.93 12.82 5.39
C ALA A 38 -10.80 12.71 6.41
N ILE A 39 -9.67 13.40 6.18
CA ILE A 39 -8.45 13.28 6.98
C ILE A 39 -8.05 14.58 7.71
N GLY A 40 -8.81 15.65 7.55
CA GLY A 40 -8.61 16.92 8.23
C GLY A 40 -7.50 17.81 7.66
N SER A 41 -6.79 17.35 6.63
CA SER A 41 -5.73 18.11 5.95
C SER A 41 -5.48 17.58 4.55
N LEU A 42 -4.91 18.42 3.68
CA LEU A 42 -4.35 17.95 2.42
C LEU A 42 -2.95 17.36 2.65
N PRO A 43 -2.51 16.42 1.81
CA PRO A 43 -1.12 15.96 1.81
C PRO A 43 -0.15 17.14 1.73
N GLN A 44 0.89 17.07 2.53
CA GLN A 44 1.91 18.12 2.59
C GLN A 44 3.23 17.61 2.04
N PHE A 45 4.00 18.51 1.42
CA PHE A 45 5.39 18.25 1.12
C PHE A 45 6.16 17.97 2.41
N GLU A 46 6.99 16.95 2.37
CA GLU A 46 7.87 16.59 3.48
C GLU A 46 9.27 16.24 2.96
N SER A 47 10.27 16.94 3.46
CA SER A 47 11.66 16.65 3.08
C SER A 47 12.10 15.29 3.66
N ILE A 48 12.98 14.58 2.96
CA ILE A 48 13.51 13.30 3.45
C ILE A 48 14.16 13.44 4.84
N PRO A 49 14.96 14.47 5.16
CA PRO A 49 15.47 14.66 6.51
C PRO A 49 14.36 14.79 7.57
N THR A 50 13.29 15.52 7.25
CA THR A 50 12.13 15.66 8.15
C THR A 50 11.42 14.32 8.35
N MET A 51 11.23 13.54 7.28
CA MET A 51 10.68 12.18 7.36
C MET A 51 11.52 11.30 8.28
N LEU A 52 12.85 11.29 8.12
CA LEU A 52 13.76 10.52 8.96
C LEU A 52 13.65 10.88 10.45
N THR A 53 13.59 12.17 10.76
CA THR A 53 13.37 12.64 12.15
C THR A 53 12.05 12.11 12.71
N LYS A 54 10.96 12.26 11.98
CA LYS A 54 9.63 11.76 12.40
C LYS A 54 9.58 10.25 12.54
N MET A 55 10.26 9.51 11.65
CA MET A 55 10.39 8.06 11.76
C MET A 55 11.10 7.68 13.06
N ASP A 56 12.20 8.37 13.40
CA ASP A 56 12.95 8.09 14.63
C ASP A 56 12.13 8.41 15.88
N GLU A 57 11.42 9.53 15.89
CA GLU A 57 10.52 9.93 16.98
C GLU A 57 9.35 8.95 17.18
N ALA A 58 8.83 8.40 16.09
CA ALA A 58 7.72 7.45 16.13
C ALA A 58 8.16 5.99 16.37
N GLY A 59 9.45 5.68 16.25
CA GLY A 59 9.96 4.31 16.30
C GLY A 59 9.68 3.51 15.02
N VAL A 60 9.67 4.18 13.85
CA VAL A 60 9.51 3.54 12.53
C VAL A 60 10.88 3.20 11.96
N GLU A 61 11.12 1.93 11.72
CA GLU A 61 12.38 1.39 11.18
C GLU A 61 12.48 1.64 9.68
N LYS A 62 11.45 1.25 8.94
CA LYS A 62 11.38 1.33 7.48
C LYS A 62 10.05 1.86 6.99
N VAL A 63 10.09 2.53 5.85
CA VAL A 63 8.92 3.04 5.14
C VAL A 63 8.99 2.61 3.68
N PHE A 64 7.88 2.10 3.15
CA PHE A 64 7.77 1.74 1.75
C PHE A 64 7.32 2.95 0.92
N ILE A 65 8.09 3.29 -0.09
CA ILE A 65 7.79 4.39 -1.03
C ILE A 65 7.26 3.78 -2.32
N THR A 66 6.05 4.16 -2.71
CA THR A 66 5.38 3.64 -3.90
C THR A 66 5.71 4.47 -5.14
N GLN A 67 6.00 3.78 -6.24
CA GLN A 67 5.97 4.37 -7.57
C GLN A 67 4.51 4.44 -8.04
N THR A 68 3.82 5.52 -7.67
CA THR A 68 2.39 5.66 -7.89
C THR A 68 2.07 5.90 -9.37
N LYS A 69 1.26 5.02 -9.96
CA LYS A 69 0.72 5.11 -11.32
C LYS A 69 -0.79 5.20 -11.24
N MET A 70 -1.37 6.39 -11.50
CA MET A 70 -2.82 6.61 -11.42
C MET A 70 -3.33 7.17 -12.73
N TRP A 71 -4.32 6.49 -13.30
CA TRP A 71 -5.02 6.92 -14.51
C TRP A 71 -6.23 7.76 -14.13
N SER A 72 -6.48 8.85 -14.89
CA SER A 72 -7.67 9.65 -14.75
C SER A 72 -8.88 8.93 -15.33
N TYR A 73 -9.88 8.65 -14.52
CA TYR A 73 -11.14 8.05 -14.97
C TYR A 73 -11.87 8.99 -15.96
N TRP A 74 -11.88 10.27 -15.68
CA TRP A 74 -12.62 11.28 -16.47
C TRP A 74 -11.87 11.74 -17.71
N ASN A 75 -10.59 12.05 -17.56
CA ASN A 75 -9.79 12.67 -18.62
C ASN A 75 -9.02 11.66 -19.48
N LYS A 76 -8.99 10.37 -19.09
CA LYS A 76 -8.35 9.26 -19.83
C LYS A 76 -6.86 9.50 -20.13
N TRP A 77 -6.10 9.95 -19.14
CA TRP A 77 -4.65 10.17 -19.19
C TRP A 77 -3.98 9.80 -17.87
N MET A 78 -2.64 9.68 -17.86
CA MET A 78 -1.88 9.46 -16.62
C MET A 78 -1.88 10.74 -15.78
N TYR A 79 -2.65 10.70 -14.72
CA TYR A 79 -2.81 11.80 -13.79
C TYR A 79 -1.67 11.84 -12.76
N MET A 80 -1.27 10.69 -12.21
CA MET A 80 -0.04 10.52 -11.44
C MET A 80 0.83 9.48 -12.14
N ASP A 81 2.05 9.86 -12.44
CA ASP A 81 3.04 9.02 -13.11
C ASP A 81 4.42 9.23 -12.46
N THR A 82 4.55 8.70 -11.23
CA THR A 82 5.81 8.74 -10.49
C THR A 82 6.87 7.97 -11.27
N GLN A 83 7.99 8.61 -11.56
CA GLN A 83 9.11 7.96 -12.23
C GLN A 83 9.93 7.12 -11.25
N LEU A 84 10.61 6.09 -11.75
CA LEU A 84 11.45 5.24 -10.91
C LEU A 84 12.51 6.07 -10.17
N GLU A 85 13.10 7.03 -10.86
CA GLU A 85 14.15 7.92 -10.35
C GLU A 85 13.67 8.78 -9.16
N GLU A 86 12.39 9.10 -9.08
CA GLU A 86 11.82 9.83 -7.93
C GLU A 86 11.80 8.95 -6.68
N VAL A 87 11.55 7.64 -6.82
CA VAL A 87 11.60 6.68 -5.70
C VAL A 87 13.04 6.40 -5.30
N LEU A 88 13.97 6.31 -6.27
CA LEU A 88 15.38 6.04 -6.03
C LEU A 88 16.05 7.12 -5.16
N GLN A 89 15.57 8.37 -5.18
CA GLN A 89 16.05 9.41 -4.27
C GLN A 89 15.91 9.04 -2.79
N TYR A 90 14.94 8.20 -2.46
CA TYR A 90 14.72 7.66 -1.11
C TYR A 90 15.53 6.39 -0.89
N THR A 91 15.37 5.42 -1.77
CA THR A 91 15.85 4.05 -1.55
C THR A 91 17.35 3.89 -1.76
N GLU A 92 17.97 4.59 -2.71
CA GLU A 92 19.42 4.53 -2.92
C GLU A 92 20.19 5.36 -1.89
N LYS A 93 19.63 6.50 -1.49
CA LYS A 93 20.30 7.37 -0.53
C LYS A 93 20.17 6.88 0.91
N TYR A 94 19.07 6.21 1.23
CA TYR A 94 18.78 5.71 2.58
C TYR A 94 18.22 4.28 2.54
N PRO A 95 19.00 3.28 2.06
CA PRO A 95 18.52 1.91 1.81
C PRO A 95 18.10 1.16 3.08
N ASP A 96 18.61 1.59 4.25
CA ASP A 96 18.22 1.02 5.53
C ASP A 96 16.88 1.55 6.05
N ARG A 97 16.38 2.65 5.48
CA ARG A 97 15.18 3.34 5.94
C ARG A 97 14.02 3.28 4.95
N PHE A 98 14.29 3.26 3.65
CA PHE A 98 13.25 3.25 2.63
C PHE A 98 13.33 2.01 1.75
N VAL A 99 12.17 1.49 1.39
CA VAL A 99 11.99 0.32 0.52
C VAL A 99 11.12 0.75 -0.67
N GLY A 100 11.49 0.40 -1.88
CA GLY A 100 10.72 0.75 -3.08
C GLY A 100 9.65 -0.30 -3.41
N LEU A 101 8.46 0.18 -3.82
CA LEU A 101 7.47 -0.59 -4.56
C LEU A 101 7.33 -0.02 -5.97
N ALA A 102 7.51 -0.85 -7.00
CA ALA A 102 7.36 -0.45 -8.39
C ALA A 102 5.87 -0.22 -8.74
N GLY A 103 5.61 0.60 -9.76
CA GLY A 103 4.26 0.85 -10.25
C GLY A 103 3.94 0.03 -11.50
N TYR A 104 2.64 -0.13 -11.79
CA TYR A 104 2.18 -0.83 -12.97
C TYR A 104 1.14 -0.02 -13.74
N ASN A 105 1.31 0.08 -15.07
CA ASN A 105 0.34 0.66 -15.99
C ASN A 105 -0.17 -0.43 -16.94
N PRO A 106 -1.42 -0.89 -16.80
CA PRO A 106 -1.99 -1.98 -17.60
C PRO A 106 -2.22 -1.59 -19.08
N PHE A 107 -2.09 -0.30 -19.44
CA PHE A 107 -2.14 0.15 -20.83
C PHE A 107 -0.75 0.23 -21.48
N ARG A 108 0.32 0.02 -20.69
CA ARG A 108 1.71 -0.05 -21.15
C ARG A 108 2.43 -1.26 -20.54
N ILE A 109 1.88 -2.45 -20.83
CA ILE A 109 2.28 -3.70 -20.18
C ILE A 109 3.78 -3.96 -20.35
N LYS A 110 4.28 -3.93 -21.59
CA LYS A 110 5.67 -4.26 -21.90
C LYS A 110 6.67 -3.34 -21.18
N GLU A 111 6.40 -2.04 -21.24
CA GLU A 111 7.24 -1.02 -20.62
C GLU A 111 7.23 -1.16 -19.09
N SER A 112 6.03 -1.35 -18.52
CA SER A 112 5.87 -1.54 -17.07
C SER A 112 6.57 -2.80 -16.57
N LEU A 113 6.48 -3.92 -17.28
CA LEU A 113 7.16 -5.15 -16.86
C LEU A 113 8.68 -5.01 -16.91
N ALA A 114 9.22 -4.32 -17.93
CA ALA A 114 10.66 -4.05 -18.01
C ALA A 114 11.14 -3.11 -16.90
N GLU A 115 10.33 -2.10 -16.53
CA GLU A 115 10.63 -1.19 -15.43
C GLU A 115 10.57 -1.92 -14.08
N ILE A 116 9.55 -2.76 -13.84
CA ILE A 116 9.44 -3.59 -12.63
C ILE A 116 10.65 -4.51 -12.50
N GLU A 117 11.03 -5.22 -13.57
CA GLU A 117 12.19 -6.09 -13.56
C GLU A 117 13.48 -5.32 -13.22
N ARG A 118 13.69 -4.15 -13.83
CA ARG A 118 14.82 -3.25 -13.51
C ARG A 118 14.78 -2.80 -12.05
N ALA A 119 13.62 -2.38 -11.54
CA ALA A 119 13.44 -1.91 -10.16
C ALA A 119 13.79 -3.01 -9.14
N VAL A 120 13.33 -4.23 -9.38
CA VAL A 120 13.56 -5.36 -8.47
C VAL A 120 15.01 -5.86 -8.58
N THR A 121 15.51 -6.14 -9.80
CA THR A 121 16.79 -6.83 -9.99
C THR A 121 18.00 -5.92 -9.81
N LYS A 122 17.88 -4.62 -10.17
CA LYS A 122 18.99 -3.67 -10.11
C LYS A 122 18.93 -2.72 -8.91
N HIS A 123 17.73 -2.39 -8.43
CA HIS A 123 17.54 -1.39 -7.37
C HIS A 123 16.95 -1.97 -6.08
N GLY A 124 16.71 -3.30 -6.02
CA GLY A 124 16.32 -4.02 -4.82
C GLY A 124 14.90 -3.71 -4.33
N PHE A 125 14.00 -3.25 -5.22
CA PHE A 125 12.60 -3.05 -4.86
C PHE A 125 11.97 -4.37 -4.40
N LYS A 126 11.05 -4.28 -3.44
CA LYS A 126 10.52 -5.44 -2.73
C LYS A 126 9.10 -5.82 -3.10
N GLY A 127 8.53 -5.20 -4.12
CA GLY A 127 7.18 -5.49 -4.57
C GLY A 127 6.68 -4.50 -5.61
N VAL A 128 5.42 -4.67 -5.96
CA VAL A 128 4.70 -3.78 -6.88
C VAL A 128 3.45 -3.25 -6.20
N TYR A 129 3.18 -1.96 -6.35
CA TYR A 129 1.93 -1.33 -5.92
C TYR A 129 1.03 -1.03 -7.11
N VAL A 130 -0.25 -1.30 -6.95
CA VAL A 130 -1.27 -1.11 -8.00
C VAL A 130 -2.42 -0.25 -7.49
N HIS A 131 -2.66 0.86 -8.20
CA HIS A 131 -3.86 1.68 -8.09
C HIS A 131 -4.70 1.51 -9.36
N ILE A 132 -5.75 0.68 -9.30
CA ILE A 132 -6.45 0.18 -10.50
C ILE A 132 -7.62 1.05 -10.97
N TYR A 133 -8.23 1.83 -10.08
CA TYR A 133 -9.57 2.41 -10.26
C TYR A 133 -9.76 3.24 -11.52
N GLY A 134 -8.86 4.19 -11.79
CA GLY A 134 -8.96 5.07 -12.95
C GLY A 134 -8.75 4.37 -14.28
N PHE A 135 -8.06 3.21 -14.28
CA PHE A 135 -7.88 2.38 -15.48
C PHE A 135 -9.17 1.71 -15.92
N ASP A 136 -10.20 1.69 -15.07
CA ASP A 136 -11.53 1.17 -15.37
C ASP A 136 -11.53 -0.31 -15.80
N ILE A 137 -10.68 -1.10 -15.15
CA ILE A 137 -10.57 -2.55 -15.34
C ILE A 137 -10.48 -3.23 -13.97
N PRO A 138 -11.10 -4.40 -13.76
CA PRO A 138 -11.02 -5.10 -12.49
C PRO A 138 -9.65 -5.75 -12.28
N LEU A 139 -9.31 -6.03 -11.02
CA LEU A 139 -8.04 -6.65 -10.64
C LEU A 139 -7.75 -7.98 -11.35
N HIS A 140 -8.80 -8.75 -11.71
CA HIS A 140 -8.68 -10.02 -12.45
C HIS A 140 -8.80 -9.86 -13.97
N ASP A 141 -8.65 -8.66 -14.51
CA ASP A 141 -8.60 -8.46 -15.97
C ASP A 141 -7.35 -9.10 -16.57
N LYS A 142 -7.46 -9.61 -17.81
CA LYS A 142 -6.34 -10.21 -18.55
C LYS A 142 -5.12 -9.31 -18.70
N LYS A 143 -5.28 -7.99 -18.65
CA LYS A 143 -4.17 -7.03 -18.69
C LYS A 143 -3.34 -7.00 -17.41
N MET A 144 -3.90 -7.53 -16.30
CA MET A 144 -3.20 -7.63 -15.03
C MET A 144 -2.40 -8.94 -14.92
N TYR A 145 -2.77 -10.01 -15.62
CA TYR A 145 -2.13 -11.31 -15.53
C TYR A 145 -0.63 -11.31 -15.84
N PRO A 146 -0.13 -10.54 -16.85
CA PRO A 146 1.30 -10.43 -17.08
C PRO A 146 2.08 -9.86 -15.88
N LEU A 147 1.50 -8.93 -15.12
CA LEU A 147 2.07 -8.43 -13.87
C LEU A 147 2.20 -9.56 -12.85
N TYR A 148 1.12 -10.30 -12.62
CA TYR A 148 1.09 -11.37 -11.61
C TYR A 148 2.12 -12.45 -11.92
N ALA A 149 2.20 -12.89 -13.19
CA ALA A 149 3.21 -13.84 -13.65
C ALA A 149 4.63 -13.31 -13.44
N LYS A 150 4.91 -12.03 -13.79
CA LYS A 150 6.21 -11.40 -13.58
C LYS A 150 6.57 -11.28 -12.09
N CYS A 151 5.62 -10.98 -11.23
CA CYS A 151 5.88 -10.90 -9.78
C CYS A 151 6.14 -12.28 -9.16
N VAL A 152 5.52 -13.35 -9.66
CA VAL A 152 5.87 -14.74 -9.30
C VAL A 152 7.30 -15.06 -9.75
N GLU A 153 7.68 -14.74 -11.00
CA GLU A 153 9.03 -14.94 -11.54
C GLU A 153 10.10 -14.22 -10.70
N LEU A 154 9.82 -12.98 -10.30
CA LEU A 154 10.73 -12.14 -9.51
C LEU A 154 10.66 -12.42 -8.00
N ASP A 155 9.75 -13.29 -7.56
CA ASP A 155 9.49 -13.61 -6.15
C ASP A 155 9.21 -12.35 -5.29
N VAL A 156 8.39 -11.44 -5.79
CA VAL A 156 7.97 -10.23 -5.08
C VAL A 156 6.43 -10.16 -4.96
N PRO A 157 5.89 -9.59 -3.87
CA PRO A 157 4.44 -9.43 -3.71
C PRO A 157 3.86 -8.33 -4.59
N VAL A 158 2.56 -8.43 -4.82
CA VAL A 158 1.74 -7.35 -5.38
C VAL A 158 0.85 -6.79 -4.28
N SER A 159 1.00 -5.50 -3.97
CA SER A 159 0.11 -4.72 -3.12
C SER A 159 -0.92 -4.02 -4.00
N VAL A 160 -2.19 -4.30 -3.79
CA VAL A 160 -3.28 -3.66 -4.52
C VAL A 160 -4.10 -2.81 -3.57
N GLN A 161 -4.41 -1.59 -3.97
CA GLN A 161 -5.40 -0.80 -3.24
C GLN A 161 -6.75 -1.51 -3.35
N ALA A 162 -7.30 -1.94 -2.22
CA ALA A 162 -8.57 -2.67 -2.13
C ALA A 162 -9.62 -1.84 -1.39
N GLY A 163 -10.84 -1.86 -1.89
CA GLY A 163 -11.97 -1.16 -1.28
C GLY A 163 -12.28 0.19 -1.91
N HIS A 164 -12.60 1.15 -1.08
CA HIS A 164 -12.98 2.50 -1.49
C HIS A 164 -11.78 3.31 -1.98
N VAL A 165 -12.01 4.12 -2.99
CA VAL A 165 -11.06 5.11 -3.50
C VAL A 165 -11.57 6.52 -3.15
N LEU A 166 -10.69 7.40 -2.66
CA LEU A 166 -11.06 8.78 -2.31
C LEU A 166 -11.19 9.68 -3.53
N GLU A 167 -10.52 9.33 -4.60
CA GLU A 167 -10.58 10.02 -5.88
C GLU A 167 -11.98 9.91 -6.49
N SER A 168 -12.36 10.90 -7.33
CA SER A 168 -13.67 10.97 -7.94
C SER A 168 -13.84 9.94 -9.07
N MET A 169 -13.70 8.66 -8.75
CA MET A 169 -13.82 7.54 -9.68
C MET A 169 -14.53 6.35 -9.03
N PRO A 170 -15.09 5.39 -9.81
CA PRO A 170 -15.78 4.23 -9.27
C PRO A 170 -14.87 3.33 -8.44
N SER A 171 -15.34 2.88 -7.27
CA SER A 171 -14.58 2.00 -6.35
C SER A 171 -14.68 0.51 -6.69
N GLU A 172 -15.63 0.08 -7.53
CA GLU A 172 -15.94 -1.34 -7.79
C GLU A 172 -14.72 -2.16 -8.22
N HIS A 173 -13.81 -1.57 -9.02
CA HIS A 173 -12.64 -2.29 -9.53
C HIS A 173 -11.63 -2.69 -8.45
N GLY A 174 -11.66 -2.03 -7.29
CA GLY A 174 -10.87 -2.38 -6.11
C GLY A 174 -11.59 -3.33 -5.14
N ARG A 175 -12.72 -3.91 -5.52
CA ARG A 175 -13.48 -4.79 -4.64
C ARG A 175 -12.69 -6.03 -4.25
N PRO A 176 -12.54 -6.33 -2.95
CA PRO A 176 -11.62 -7.37 -2.47
C PRO A 176 -11.90 -8.77 -2.97
N ILE A 177 -13.17 -9.10 -3.29
CA ILE A 177 -13.54 -10.42 -3.82
C ILE A 177 -12.80 -10.76 -5.13
N TYR A 178 -12.33 -9.78 -5.88
CA TYR A 178 -11.56 -10.02 -7.10
C TYR A 178 -10.18 -10.65 -6.83
N LEU A 179 -9.65 -10.51 -5.61
CA LEU A 179 -8.41 -11.18 -5.18
C LEU A 179 -8.59 -12.72 -5.12
N ASP A 180 -9.83 -13.21 -4.94
CA ASP A 180 -10.15 -14.65 -4.90
C ASP A 180 -9.73 -15.35 -6.20
N TYR A 181 -10.00 -14.72 -7.36
CA TYR A 181 -9.59 -15.24 -8.67
C TYR A 181 -8.07 -15.26 -8.83
N ILE A 182 -7.40 -14.17 -8.42
CA ILE A 182 -5.95 -14.03 -8.59
C ILE A 182 -5.21 -15.01 -7.67
N ALA A 183 -5.69 -15.18 -6.44
CA ALA A 183 -5.10 -16.12 -5.49
C ALA A 183 -5.19 -17.58 -5.97
N ALA A 184 -6.31 -17.93 -6.63
CA ALA A 184 -6.53 -19.25 -7.23
C ALA A 184 -5.61 -19.49 -8.45
N ASP A 185 -5.51 -18.49 -9.34
CA ASP A 185 -4.75 -18.62 -10.59
C ASP A 185 -3.22 -18.51 -10.37
N PHE A 186 -2.80 -17.80 -9.31
CA PHE A 186 -1.39 -17.57 -8.97
C PHE A 186 -1.08 -17.96 -7.52
N PRO A 187 -1.11 -19.23 -7.14
CA PRO A 187 -0.93 -19.67 -5.75
C PRO A 187 0.46 -19.38 -5.18
N ALA A 188 1.46 -19.15 -6.03
CA ALA A 188 2.81 -18.74 -5.61
C ALA A 188 2.96 -17.23 -5.42
N LEU A 189 1.97 -16.41 -5.83
CA LEU A 189 2.01 -14.97 -5.71
C LEU A 189 1.58 -14.53 -4.30
N ARG A 190 2.39 -13.74 -3.63
CA ARG A 190 1.96 -13.05 -2.41
C ARG A 190 1.15 -11.81 -2.79
N LEU A 191 -0.12 -11.76 -2.34
CA LEU A 191 -1.06 -10.68 -2.60
C LEU A 191 -1.34 -9.91 -1.32
N LEU A 192 -1.30 -8.59 -1.38
CA LEU A 192 -1.68 -7.71 -0.29
C LEU A 192 -2.89 -6.87 -0.71
N GLY A 193 -4.03 -7.09 -0.06
CA GLY A 193 -5.18 -6.18 -0.13
C GLY A 193 -4.97 -5.01 0.82
N ALA A 194 -4.48 -3.87 0.31
CA ALA A 194 -4.22 -2.66 1.09
C ALA A 194 -5.52 -1.87 1.39
N HIS A 195 -5.47 -0.94 2.36
CA HIS A 195 -6.55 -0.01 2.72
C HIS A 195 -7.79 -0.70 3.33
N THR A 196 -7.59 -1.79 4.07
CA THR A 196 -8.64 -2.51 4.83
C THR A 196 -9.79 -3.11 4.02
N GLY A 197 -9.88 -2.85 2.72
CA GLY A 197 -11.00 -3.30 1.88
C GLY A 197 -12.31 -2.57 2.14
N TRP A 198 -12.33 -1.50 2.97
CA TRP A 198 -13.56 -0.77 3.26
C TRP A 198 -14.25 -0.26 1.98
N PRO A 199 -15.61 -0.36 1.83
CA PRO A 199 -16.60 -0.84 2.80
C PRO A 199 -16.78 -2.38 2.85
N TRP A 200 -16.13 -3.14 1.98
CA TRP A 200 -16.24 -4.61 1.83
C TRP A 200 -15.20 -5.37 2.69
N VAL A 201 -15.04 -4.98 3.94
CA VAL A 201 -14.03 -5.53 4.87
C VAL A 201 -14.16 -7.04 5.02
N GLU A 202 -15.40 -7.54 5.14
CA GLU A 202 -15.69 -8.95 5.32
C GLU A 202 -15.31 -9.79 4.08
N GLU A 203 -15.38 -9.21 2.87
CA GLU A 203 -14.87 -9.86 1.65
C GLU A 203 -13.36 -10.05 1.73
N LEU A 204 -12.60 -9.01 2.11
CA LEU A 204 -11.15 -9.12 2.24
C LEU A 204 -10.76 -10.13 3.32
N ILE A 205 -11.43 -10.10 4.49
CA ILE A 205 -11.23 -11.09 5.56
C ILE A 205 -11.52 -12.50 5.03
N SER A 206 -12.63 -12.70 4.32
CA SER A 206 -13.02 -13.99 3.76
C SER A 206 -11.97 -14.53 2.79
N VAL A 207 -11.45 -13.69 1.89
CA VAL A 207 -10.39 -14.07 0.94
C VAL A 207 -9.10 -14.44 1.67
N CYS A 208 -8.71 -13.67 2.69
CA CYS A 208 -7.54 -13.97 3.52
C CYS A 208 -7.70 -15.26 4.35
N TYR A 209 -8.93 -15.62 4.75
CA TYR A 209 -9.19 -16.90 5.42
C TYR A 209 -9.06 -18.08 4.46
N LYS A 210 -9.42 -17.91 3.21
CA LYS A 210 -9.44 -18.95 2.19
C LYS A 210 -8.06 -19.23 1.60
N TRP A 211 -7.23 -18.20 1.44
CA TRP A 211 -5.97 -18.27 0.70
C TRP A 211 -4.75 -17.88 1.54
N ASP A 212 -3.82 -18.81 1.70
CA ASP A 212 -2.58 -18.57 2.47
C ASP A 212 -1.65 -17.53 1.82
N ASN A 213 -1.82 -17.24 0.54
CA ASN A 213 -1.04 -16.27 -0.22
C ASN A 213 -1.66 -14.87 -0.25
N VAL A 214 -2.75 -14.61 0.51
CA VAL A 214 -3.39 -13.30 0.61
C VAL A 214 -3.19 -12.68 1.98
N TRP A 215 -2.81 -11.41 1.99
CA TRP A 215 -2.48 -10.60 3.17
C TRP A 215 -3.45 -9.44 3.31
N PHE A 216 -3.70 -9.02 4.56
CA PHE A 216 -4.63 -7.96 4.93
C PHE A 216 -3.86 -6.69 5.30
N GLY A 217 -4.01 -5.62 4.51
CA GLY A 217 -3.40 -4.31 4.78
C GLY A 217 -4.23 -3.46 5.72
N VAL A 218 -3.63 -3.05 6.83
CA VAL A 218 -4.22 -2.10 7.79
C VAL A 218 -3.51 -0.76 7.60
N ASP A 219 -3.88 -0.06 6.55
CA ASP A 219 -3.29 1.21 6.17
C ASP A 219 -4.35 2.19 5.63
N ALA A 220 -3.98 3.46 5.45
CA ALA A 220 -4.85 4.56 5.01
C ALA A 220 -5.99 4.93 6.00
N TRP A 221 -6.06 4.28 7.12
CA TRP A 221 -7.03 4.56 8.18
C TRP A 221 -6.33 4.76 9.51
N MET A 222 -6.75 5.81 10.25
CA MET A 222 -6.32 5.91 11.64
C MET A 222 -6.92 4.75 12.44
N PRO A 223 -6.13 4.04 13.26
CA PRO A 223 -6.57 2.81 13.94
C PRO A 223 -7.86 2.96 14.78
N LYS A 224 -8.12 4.14 15.33
CA LYS A 224 -9.36 4.44 16.06
C LYS A 224 -10.65 4.29 15.24
N TYR A 225 -10.55 4.28 13.91
CA TYR A 225 -11.69 4.12 13.01
C TYR A 225 -11.83 2.70 12.45
N LEU A 226 -10.93 1.78 12.84
CA LEU A 226 -11.03 0.39 12.40
C LEU A 226 -12.28 -0.26 12.99
N LYS A 227 -12.98 -0.99 12.14
CA LYS A 227 -14.17 -1.74 12.57
C LYS A 227 -13.77 -2.89 13.51
N PRO A 228 -14.66 -3.31 14.43
CA PRO A 228 -14.42 -4.44 15.35
C PRO A 228 -14.01 -5.73 14.62
N GLU A 229 -14.55 -5.99 13.43
CA GLU A 229 -14.27 -7.16 12.61
C GLU A 229 -12.79 -7.22 12.22
N ILE A 230 -12.17 -6.06 11.92
CA ILE A 230 -10.73 -5.96 11.60
C ILE A 230 -9.90 -6.28 12.84
N ILE A 231 -10.26 -5.68 13.99
CA ILE A 231 -9.54 -5.89 15.25
C ILE A 231 -9.63 -7.37 15.69
N ASN A 232 -10.81 -7.98 15.55
CA ASN A 232 -11.04 -9.39 15.83
C ASN A 232 -10.23 -10.28 14.87
N TYR A 233 -10.18 -9.91 13.58
CA TYR A 233 -9.36 -10.63 12.60
C TYR A 233 -7.88 -10.59 12.96
N ILE A 234 -7.32 -9.41 13.24
CA ILE A 234 -5.90 -9.25 13.66
C ILE A 234 -5.58 -10.09 14.89
N ASN A 235 -6.51 -10.17 15.86
CA ASN A 235 -6.34 -11.00 17.06
C ASN A 235 -6.63 -12.49 16.84
N SER A 236 -7.16 -12.89 15.69
CA SER A 236 -7.47 -14.28 15.39
C SER A 236 -6.18 -15.08 15.10
N ARG A 237 -6.29 -16.41 15.15
CA ARG A 237 -5.19 -17.31 14.79
C ARG A 237 -4.74 -17.12 13.33
N MET A 238 -5.67 -16.84 12.43
CA MET A 238 -5.38 -16.67 11.00
C MET A 238 -4.85 -15.27 10.70
N GLY A 239 -5.56 -14.23 11.16
CA GLY A 239 -5.24 -12.84 10.84
C GLY A 239 -3.96 -12.33 11.50
N MET A 240 -3.59 -12.90 12.64
CA MET A 240 -2.37 -12.51 13.36
C MET A 240 -1.11 -12.65 12.50
N ASP A 241 -1.06 -13.66 11.63
CA ASP A 241 0.08 -13.94 10.75
C ASP A 241 -0.08 -13.31 9.35
N ARG A 242 -1.18 -12.59 9.08
CA ARG A 242 -1.51 -12.08 7.73
C ARG A 242 -1.84 -10.61 7.68
N ALA A 243 -2.03 -9.93 8.81
CA ALA A 243 -2.29 -8.50 8.85
C ALA A 243 -0.99 -7.70 8.89
N VAL A 244 -0.88 -6.64 8.07
CA VAL A 244 0.27 -5.73 8.01
C VAL A 244 -0.19 -4.28 8.17
N TRP A 245 0.60 -3.50 8.90
CA TRP A 245 0.30 -2.10 9.19
C TRP A 245 1.00 -1.15 8.23
N GLY A 246 0.33 -0.03 7.91
CA GLY A 246 0.88 1.10 7.20
C GLY A 246 0.08 2.37 7.46
N THR A 247 0.51 3.49 6.92
CA THR A 247 -0.15 4.78 7.16
C THR A 247 -0.73 5.44 5.92
N ASN A 248 -0.15 5.22 4.76
CA ASN A 248 -0.47 5.96 3.54
C ASN A 248 -0.35 7.50 3.76
N GLY A 249 0.68 7.92 4.49
CA GLY A 249 0.95 9.33 4.77
C GLY A 249 0.26 9.90 6.01
N LEU A 250 -0.50 9.11 6.76
CA LEU A 250 -1.03 9.53 8.07
C LEU A 250 0.10 9.61 9.13
N PRO A 251 -0.08 10.39 10.22
CA PRO A 251 0.95 10.59 11.22
C PRO A 251 1.37 9.29 11.91
N TRP A 252 2.64 8.90 11.80
CA TRP A 252 3.18 7.64 12.34
C TRP A 252 2.99 7.50 13.84
N LYS A 253 3.42 8.53 14.61
CA LYS A 253 3.35 8.45 16.06
C LYS A 253 1.91 8.28 16.56
N GLU A 254 0.99 9.10 16.06
CA GLU A 254 -0.42 9.02 16.45
C GLU A 254 -1.04 7.68 16.03
N SER A 255 -0.71 7.18 14.83
CA SER A 255 -1.18 5.87 14.35
C SER A 255 -0.71 4.74 15.26
N LEU A 256 0.59 4.70 15.63
CA LEU A 256 1.13 3.67 16.52
C LEU A 256 0.58 3.77 17.95
N ASP A 257 0.41 4.99 18.48
CA ASP A 257 -0.22 5.18 19.79
C ASP A 257 -1.68 4.68 19.80
N GLN A 258 -2.39 4.82 18.67
CA GLN A 258 -3.75 4.28 18.53
C GLN A 258 -3.77 2.75 18.33
N VAL A 259 -2.78 2.17 17.64
CA VAL A 259 -2.60 0.69 17.59
C VAL A 259 -2.46 0.12 19.00
N ASP A 260 -1.71 0.80 19.88
CA ASP A 260 -1.54 0.39 21.27
C ASP A 260 -2.88 0.40 22.05
N GLY A 261 -3.82 1.23 21.64
CA GLY A 261 -5.17 1.34 22.22
C GLY A 261 -6.20 0.31 21.70
N LEU A 262 -5.87 -0.50 20.67
CA LEU A 262 -6.83 -1.44 20.06
C LEU A 262 -7.11 -2.71 20.90
N GLY A 263 -6.40 -2.94 22.00
CA GLY A 263 -6.56 -4.17 22.81
C GLY A 263 -6.04 -5.43 22.11
N LEU A 264 -5.05 -5.28 21.23
CA LEU A 264 -4.40 -6.41 20.58
C LEU A 264 -3.55 -7.21 21.56
N ARG A 265 -3.49 -8.53 21.38
CA ARG A 265 -2.50 -9.35 22.08
C ARG A 265 -1.09 -8.86 21.72
N PRO A 266 -0.11 -8.87 22.65
CA PRO A 266 1.24 -8.37 22.40
C PRO A 266 1.88 -8.97 21.13
N GLU A 267 1.71 -10.27 20.93
CA GLU A 267 2.22 -10.97 19.75
C GLU A 267 1.53 -10.49 18.46
N ALA A 268 0.20 -10.37 18.45
CA ALA A 268 -0.56 -9.88 17.30
C ALA A 268 -0.17 -8.44 16.94
N ARG A 269 0.05 -7.59 17.96
CA ARG A 269 0.55 -6.23 17.76
C ARG A 269 1.92 -6.20 17.10
N GLN A 270 2.89 -6.98 17.62
CA GLN A 270 4.24 -7.03 17.08
C GLN A 270 4.24 -7.51 15.62
N LYS A 271 3.50 -8.57 15.31
CA LYS A 271 3.35 -9.10 13.97
C LYS A 271 2.73 -8.06 13.04
N LEU A 272 1.64 -7.42 13.46
CA LEU A 272 0.96 -6.38 12.69
C LEU A 272 1.90 -5.26 12.25
N ILE A 273 2.65 -4.68 13.20
CA ILE A 273 3.45 -3.48 12.92
C ILE A 273 4.82 -3.78 12.31
N ARG A 274 5.27 -5.05 12.28
CA ARG A 274 6.64 -5.36 11.86
C ARG A 274 6.83 -6.73 11.22
N ASP A 275 6.58 -7.81 11.96
CA ASP A 275 7.11 -9.12 11.59
C ASP A 275 6.45 -9.66 10.33
N ASN A 276 5.14 -9.44 10.17
CA ASN A 276 4.40 -9.82 8.97
C ASN A 276 4.89 -9.06 7.72
N ALA A 277 5.23 -7.78 7.85
CA ALA A 277 5.81 -7.02 6.74
C ALA A 277 7.17 -7.60 6.32
N ARG A 278 8.00 -8.05 7.29
CA ARG A 278 9.27 -8.72 7.00
C ARG A 278 9.07 -10.02 6.25
N GLU A 279 8.08 -10.82 6.63
CA GLU A 279 7.75 -12.07 5.94
C GLU A 279 7.21 -11.81 4.53
N LEU A 280 6.19 -10.94 4.40
CA LEU A 280 5.54 -10.63 3.13
C LEU A 280 6.54 -10.13 2.08
N PHE A 281 7.42 -9.21 2.46
CA PHE A 281 8.35 -8.53 1.55
C PHE A 281 9.79 -9.09 1.56
N LYS A 282 10.08 -10.12 2.37
CA LYS A 282 11.41 -10.73 2.52
C LYS A 282 12.50 -9.68 2.82
N LEU A 283 12.32 -8.96 3.96
CA LEU A 283 13.23 -7.91 4.43
C LEU A 283 14.36 -8.44 5.31
#